data_d7e5ef4f8c24299abc9526d4f9696445
#
_entry.id   d7e5ef4f8c24299abc9526d4f9696445
#
_cell.length_a   1.000
_cell.length_b   1.000
_cell.length_c   1.000
_cell.angle_alpha   90.00
_cell.angle_beta   90.00
_cell.angle_gamma   90.00
#
_symmetry.space_group_name_H-M   'P 1'
#
loop_
_entity.id
_entity.type
_entity.pdbx_description
1 polymer ?
#
loop_
_entity_poly.entity_id
_entity_poly.type
_entity_poly.pdbx_seq_one_letter_code
_entity_poly.pdbx_strand_id
1 'polypeptide(L)'
;MSAAVQVRDLARFYGEAAVFRNVSLEVAAGEFVAIVGESGVGKSTLLNCMAGLDHWDQGSVAVEGADLGALDDDRRALLRREKIGFVFQAFHVLPHLDVAQNVGLPLLLLGRPDAARVEEMLQAVGLDDLGRRLPQQLSGGQLQRVAIARALVHAPRLLLADEPTGNLDPGTAARVMDVLVGQARRHGAALVLVTHSEAAAARADRVLHLRGDGIA
;
A
#
# COMPACT_ATOMS: atom_id res chain seq x y z
N MET A 1 5.06 20.31 -7.54
CA MET A 1 5.48 18.89 -7.46
C MET A 1 4.38 18.09 -8.10
N SER A 2 4.67 17.00 -8.82
CA SER A 2 3.62 16.14 -9.40
C SER A 2 2.95 15.33 -8.30
N ALA A 3 1.63 15.14 -8.38
CA ALA A 3 0.90 14.28 -7.47
C ALA A 3 1.23 12.82 -7.77
N ALA A 4 1.51 12.02 -6.74
CA ALA A 4 1.65 10.57 -6.86
C ALA A 4 0.28 9.91 -7.03
N VAL A 5 -0.74 10.41 -6.33
CA VAL A 5 -2.14 10.02 -6.52
C VAL A 5 -3.05 11.22 -6.34
N GLN A 6 -4.09 11.31 -7.17
CA GLN A 6 -5.13 12.32 -7.11
C GLN A 6 -6.49 11.65 -7.20
N VAL A 7 -7.35 11.96 -6.26
CA VAL A 7 -8.74 11.50 -6.18
C VAL A 7 -9.64 12.73 -6.24
N ARG A 8 -10.66 12.74 -7.10
CA ARG A 8 -11.59 13.86 -7.27
C ARG A 8 -13.03 13.37 -7.21
N ASP A 9 -13.80 13.93 -6.29
CA ASP A 9 -15.25 13.72 -6.09
C ASP A 9 -15.66 12.25 -6.16
N LEU A 10 -14.78 11.37 -5.59
CA LEU A 10 -14.96 9.93 -5.66
C LEU A 10 -16.16 9.51 -4.80
N ALA A 11 -17.02 8.68 -5.37
CA ALA A 11 -18.10 8.02 -4.65
C ALA A 11 -18.16 6.53 -4.99
N ARG A 12 -18.51 5.73 -3.99
CA ARG A 12 -18.67 4.29 -4.09
C ARG A 12 -19.94 3.85 -3.40
N PHE A 13 -20.73 3.02 -4.10
CA PHE A 13 -21.99 2.48 -3.62
C PHE A 13 -22.00 0.95 -3.69
N TYR A 14 -22.70 0.31 -2.76
CA TYR A 14 -23.14 -1.07 -2.86
C TYR A 14 -24.67 -1.09 -2.86
N GLY A 15 -25.26 -1.27 -4.04
CA GLY A 15 -26.68 -1.04 -4.25
C GLY A 15 -27.04 0.42 -4.01
N GLU A 16 -28.00 0.69 -3.13
CA GLU A 16 -28.40 2.07 -2.76
C GLU A 16 -27.56 2.65 -1.61
N ALA A 17 -26.79 1.83 -0.91
CA ALA A 17 -26.00 2.28 0.22
C ALA A 17 -24.66 2.88 -0.24
N ALA A 18 -24.41 4.15 0.12
CA ALA A 18 -23.12 4.77 -0.09
C ALA A 18 -22.10 4.21 0.90
N VAL A 19 -20.95 3.77 0.40
CA VAL A 19 -19.78 3.48 1.21
C VAL A 19 -19.12 4.80 1.61
N PHE A 20 -18.90 5.66 0.62
CA PHE A 20 -18.46 7.06 0.79
C PHE A 20 -18.90 7.89 -0.41
N ARG A 21 -18.90 9.23 -0.24
CA ARG A 21 -19.22 10.21 -1.29
C ARG A 21 -18.26 11.39 -1.21
N ASN A 22 -18.14 12.13 -2.31
CA ASN A 22 -17.43 13.42 -2.37
C ASN A 22 -16.00 13.36 -1.80
N VAL A 23 -15.31 12.23 -1.96
CA VAL A 23 -13.94 12.09 -1.49
C VAL A 23 -12.99 12.72 -2.49
N SER A 24 -12.30 13.79 -2.08
CA SER A 24 -11.27 14.45 -2.89
C SER A 24 -10.01 14.61 -2.05
N LEU A 25 -8.88 14.10 -2.57
CA LEU A 25 -7.57 14.25 -1.96
C LEU A 25 -6.47 14.16 -3.00
N GLU A 26 -5.35 14.77 -2.67
CA GLU A 26 -4.13 14.69 -3.45
C GLU A 26 -2.97 14.36 -2.52
N VAL A 27 -2.07 13.47 -2.97
CA VAL A 27 -0.85 13.10 -2.24
C VAL A 27 0.34 13.38 -3.15
N ALA A 28 1.25 14.21 -2.68
CA ALA A 28 2.45 14.58 -3.41
C ALA A 28 3.48 13.43 -3.43
N ALA A 29 4.41 13.46 -4.39
CA ALA A 29 5.52 12.51 -4.41
C ALA A 29 6.34 12.61 -3.12
N GLY A 30 6.58 11.46 -2.46
CA GLY A 30 7.30 11.37 -1.19
C GLY A 30 6.52 11.80 0.05
N GLU A 31 5.27 12.25 -0.09
CA GLU A 31 4.40 12.62 1.05
C GLU A 31 3.88 11.35 1.75
N PHE A 32 3.84 11.39 3.09
CA PHE A 32 3.17 10.37 3.89
C PHE A 32 1.84 10.89 4.42
N VAL A 33 0.74 10.33 3.94
CA VAL A 33 -0.63 10.66 4.37
C VAL A 33 -1.24 9.48 5.12
N ALA A 34 -1.80 9.73 6.31
CA ALA A 34 -2.62 8.76 7.01
C ALA A 34 -4.11 9.06 6.82
N ILE A 35 -4.91 8.05 6.54
CA ILE A 35 -6.37 8.11 6.46
C ILE A 35 -6.93 7.35 7.66
N VAL A 36 -7.62 8.06 8.52
CA VAL A 36 -8.29 7.51 9.70
C VAL A 36 -9.81 7.65 9.56
N GLY A 37 -10.57 6.95 10.38
CA GLY A 37 -12.03 7.00 10.39
C GLY A 37 -12.63 5.78 11.07
N GLU A 38 -13.94 5.77 11.26
CA GLU A 38 -14.65 4.67 11.90
C GLU A 38 -14.48 3.34 11.15
N SER A 39 -14.70 2.22 11.86
CA SER A 39 -14.72 0.90 11.22
C SER A 39 -15.88 0.83 10.23
N GLY A 40 -15.62 0.27 9.04
CA GLY A 40 -16.65 0.12 7.99
C GLY A 40 -16.93 1.38 7.15
N VAL A 41 -16.29 2.53 7.42
CA VAL A 41 -16.52 3.78 6.65
C VAL A 41 -15.96 3.74 5.21
N GLY A 42 -15.31 2.64 4.81
CA GLY A 42 -14.84 2.46 3.44
C GLY A 42 -13.35 2.77 3.21
N LYS A 43 -12.52 2.85 4.26
CA LYS A 43 -11.07 3.13 4.12
C LYS A 43 -10.35 2.16 3.20
N SER A 44 -10.51 0.85 3.40
CA SER A 44 -9.93 -0.19 2.55
C SER A 44 -10.48 -0.13 1.12
N THR A 45 -11.77 0.17 0.97
CA THR A 45 -12.40 0.38 -0.34
C THR A 45 -11.77 1.56 -1.07
N LEU A 46 -11.52 2.66 -0.37
CA LEU A 46 -10.85 3.84 -0.93
C LEU A 46 -9.43 3.50 -1.41
N LEU A 47 -8.64 2.77 -0.59
CA LEU A 47 -7.31 2.29 -1.02
C LEU A 47 -7.40 1.38 -2.25
N ASN A 48 -8.38 0.48 -2.31
CA ASN A 48 -8.58 -0.40 -3.45
C ASN A 48 -8.95 0.39 -4.72
N CYS A 49 -9.78 1.43 -4.61
CA CYS A 49 -10.06 2.35 -5.71
C CYS A 49 -8.79 3.09 -6.16
N MET A 50 -7.96 3.60 -5.24
CA MET A 50 -6.67 4.24 -5.57
C MET A 50 -5.72 3.28 -6.28
N ALA A 51 -5.76 1.98 -5.94
CA ALA A 51 -4.96 0.96 -6.62
C ALA A 51 -5.57 0.51 -7.96
N GLY A 52 -6.80 0.92 -8.31
CA GLY A 52 -7.55 0.36 -9.42
C GLY A 52 -7.86 -1.13 -9.25
N LEU A 53 -7.97 -1.60 -8.01
CA LEU A 53 -8.38 -2.97 -7.64
C LEU A 53 -9.89 -3.09 -7.48
N ASP A 54 -10.56 -1.99 -7.18
CA ASP A 54 -12.02 -1.88 -7.15
C ASP A 54 -12.46 -0.73 -8.07
N HIS A 55 -13.72 -0.77 -8.50
CA HIS A 55 -14.31 0.29 -9.30
C HIS A 55 -14.97 1.34 -8.39
N TRP A 56 -15.27 2.48 -8.96
CA TRP A 56 -16.03 3.56 -8.32
C TRP A 56 -17.17 3.99 -9.22
N ASP A 57 -18.17 4.62 -8.64
CA ASP A 57 -19.41 4.97 -9.34
C ASP A 57 -19.40 6.41 -9.85
N GLN A 58 -18.67 7.33 -9.17
CA GLN A 58 -18.53 8.73 -9.55
C GLN A 58 -17.11 9.23 -9.25
N GLY A 59 -16.71 10.29 -9.95
CA GLY A 59 -15.42 10.91 -9.76
C GLY A 59 -14.30 10.26 -10.57
N SER A 60 -13.06 10.54 -10.20
CA SER A 60 -11.87 10.02 -10.88
C SER A 60 -10.72 9.73 -9.94
N VAL A 61 -9.85 8.80 -10.35
CA VAL A 61 -8.58 8.49 -9.68
C VAL A 61 -7.48 8.54 -10.72
N ALA A 62 -6.44 9.33 -10.45
CA ALA A 62 -5.24 9.37 -11.27
C ALA A 62 -4.01 9.01 -10.45
N VAL A 63 -3.12 8.18 -10.99
CA VAL A 63 -1.83 7.80 -10.41
C VAL A 63 -0.72 8.24 -11.36
N GLU A 64 0.24 9.03 -10.85
CA GLU A 64 1.32 9.61 -11.67
C GLU A 64 0.77 10.33 -12.93
N GLY A 65 -0.39 10.97 -12.81
CA GLY A 65 -1.07 11.67 -13.89
C GLY A 65 -1.87 10.79 -14.86
N ALA A 66 -1.82 9.46 -14.73
CA ALA A 66 -2.63 8.56 -15.55
C ALA A 66 -4.01 8.32 -14.89
N ASP A 67 -5.08 8.71 -15.59
CA ASP A 67 -6.46 8.46 -15.14
C ASP A 67 -6.79 6.97 -15.24
N LEU A 68 -6.99 6.32 -14.08
CA LEU A 68 -7.30 4.90 -14.01
C LEU A 68 -8.65 4.54 -14.65
N GLY A 69 -9.60 5.48 -14.67
CA GLY A 69 -10.92 5.29 -15.28
C GLY A 69 -10.87 5.22 -16.81
N ALA A 70 -9.86 5.85 -17.42
CA ALA A 70 -9.64 5.84 -18.86
C ALA A 70 -8.84 4.62 -19.36
N LEU A 71 -8.28 3.81 -18.45
CA LEU A 71 -7.49 2.64 -18.79
C LEU A 71 -8.35 1.37 -18.88
N ASP A 72 -8.04 0.51 -19.85
CA ASP A 72 -8.50 -0.87 -19.86
C ASP A 72 -7.83 -1.70 -18.74
N ASP A 73 -8.33 -2.90 -18.49
CA ASP A 73 -7.86 -3.75 -17.40
C ASP A 73 -6.38 -4.13 -17.52
N ASP A 74 -5.88 -4.37 -18.74
CA ASP A 74 -4.49 -4.73 -18.99
C ASP A 74 -3.55 -3.55 -18.68
N ARG A 75 -3.89 -2.36 -19.14
CA ARG A 75 -3.13 -1.12 -18.87
C ARG A 75 -3.18 -0.75 -17.39
N ARG A 76 -4.34 -0.94 -16.74
CA ARG A 76 -4.50 -0.73 -15.30
C ARG A 76 -3.64 -1.72 -14.50
N ALA A 77 -3.62 -3.01 -14.91
CA ALA A 77 -2.75 -4.02 -14.31
C ALA A 77 -1.26 -3.72 -14.50
N LEU A 78 -0.87 -3.21 -15.68
CA LEU A 78 0.51 -2.79 -15.95
C LEU A 78 0.91 -1.61 -15.06
N LEU A 79 0.06 -0.58 -14.94
CA LEU A 79 0.30 0.57 -14.08
C LEU A 79 0.47 0.15 -12.61
N ARG A 80 -0.43 -0.71 -12.10
CA ARG A 80 -0.29 -1.27 -10.74
C ARG A 80 1.07 -1.92 -10.54
N ARG A 81 1.44 -2.81 -11.46
CA ARG A 81 2.69 -3.58 -11.41
C ARG A 81 3.94 -2.71 -11.41
N GLU A 82 3.90 -1.57 -12.13
CA GLU A 82 5.04 -0.67 -12.27
C GLU A 82 5.11 0.42 -11.21
N LYS A 83 3.96 0.96 -10.79
CA LYS A 83 3.89 2.22 -10.04
C LYS A 83 3.39 2.08 -8.62
N ILE A 84 2.69 0.97 -8.30
CA ILE A 84 2.02 0.83 -7.01
C ILE A 84 2.61 -0.35 -6.24
N GLY A 85 2.99 -0.10 -4.98
CA GLY A 85 3.19 -1.12 -3.96
C GLY A 85 1.96 -1.20 -3.06
N PHE A 86 1.55 -2.41 -2.68
CA PHE A 86 0.41 -2.57 -1.78
C PHE A 86 0.78 -3.49 -0.61
N VAL A 87 0.53 -3.01 0.62
CA VAL A 87 0.70 -3.76 1.86
C VAL A 87 -0.67 -3.99 2.48
N PHE A 88 -1.09 -5.25 2.55
CA PHE A 88 -2.39 -5.65 3.08
C PHE A 88 -2.30 -6.00 4.57
N GLN A 89 -3.41 -5.88 5.28
CA GLN A 89 -3.56 -6.27 6.69
C GLN A 89 -3.25 -7.77 6.91
N ALA A 90 -3.67 -8.64 6.00
CA ALA A 90 -3.52 -10.11 6.09
C ALA A 90 -2.24 -10.64 5.44
N PHE A 91 -1.18 -9.83 5.31
CA PHE A 91 0.13 -10.14 4.71
C PHE A 91 0.07 -10.57 3.24
N HIS A 92 -0.85 -11.43 2.83
CA HIS A 92 -1.01 -12.04 1.50
C HIS A 92 0.29 -12.60 0.92
N VAL A 93 1.12 -13.18 1.80
CA VAL A 93 2.36 -13.87 1.40
C VAL A 93 1.99 -15.23 0.82
N LEU A 94 2.57 -15.59 -0.31
CA LEU A 94 2.28 -16.85 -1.01
C LEU A 94 2.94 -18.02 -0.27
N PRO A 95 2.17 -19.00 0.25
CA PRO A 95 2.67 -20.01 1.19
C PRO A 95 3.62 -21.05 0.56
N HIS A 96 3.59 -21.18 -0.76
CA HIS A 96 4.42 -22.15 -1.51
C HIS A 96 5.71 -21.55 -2.08
N LEU A 97 5.90 -20.24 -1.93
CA LEU A 97 7.12 -19.54 -2.30
C LEU A 97 7.93 -19.24 -1.03
N ASP A 98 9.25 -19.36 -1.11
CA ASP A 98 10.10 -18.88 -0.03
C ASP A 98 10.09 -17.35 0.09
N VAL A 99 10.76 -16.80 1.10
CA VAL A 99 10.78 -15.35 1.37
C VAL A 99 11.38 -14.59 0.20
N ALA A 100 12.51 -15.04 -0.37
CA ALA A 100 13.16 -14.36 -1.49
C ALA A 100 12.29 -14.39 -2.74
N GLN A 101 11.63 -15.51 -3.03
CA GLN A 101 10.68 -15.63 -4.14
C GLN A 101 9.46 -14.73 -3.96
N ASN A 102 8.89 -14.65 -2.73
CA ASN A 102 7.80 -13.73 -2.44
C ASN A 102 8.20 -12.27 -2.69
N VAL A 103 9.37 -11.85 -2.20
CA VAL A 103 9.88 -10.49 -2.40
C VAL A 103 10.19 -10.22 -3.86
N GLY A 104 10.78 -11.18 -4.59
CA GLY A 104 11.16 -11.03 -5.99
C GLY A 104 10.00 -11.08 -6.98
N LEU A 105 8.80 -11.49 -6.55
CA LEU A 105 7.66 -11.69 -7.43
C LEU A 105 7.29 -10.48 -8.31
N PRO A 106 7.25 -9.23 -7.79
CA PRO A 106 6.98 -8.06 -8.62
C PRO A 106 8.01 -7.86 -9.74
N LEU A 107 9.29 -8.09 -9.46
CA LEU A 107 10.36 -7.99 -10.47
C LEU A 107 10.22 -9.07 -11.55
N LEU A 108 9.86 -10.29 -11.15
CA LEU A 108 9.57 -11.38 -12.08
C LEU A 108 8.40 -11.03 -13.02
N LEU A 109 7.30 -10.51 -12.46
CA LEU A 109 6.12 -10.09 -13.22
C LEU A 109 6.39 -8.91 -14.17
N LEU A 110 7.39 -8.08 -13.85
CA LEU A 110 7.87 -7.00 -14.73
C LEU A 110 8.84 -7.50 -15.82
N GLY A 111 9.20 -8.80 -15.83
CA GLY A 111 10.22 -9.31 -16.73
C GLY A 111 11.65 -8.82 -16.41
N ARG A 112 11.90 -8.38 -15.19
CA ARG A 112 13.18 -7.81 -14.71
C ARG A 112 13.65 -8.51 -13.43
N PRO A 113 13.83 -9.84 -13.43
CA PRO A 113 14.28 -10.55 -12.22
C PRO A 113 15.67 -10.03 -11.82
N ASP A 114 15.82 -9.68 -10.53
CA ASP A 114 17.05 -9.14 -9.97
C ASP A 114 17.24 -9.70 -8.54
N ALA A 115 18.09 -10.72 -8.44
CA ALA A 115 18.38 -11.37 -7.17
C ALA A 115 19.16 -10.46 -6.20
N ALA A 116 20.05 -9.61 -6.72
CA ALA A 116 20.81 -8.67 -5.87
C ALA A 116 19.86 -7.62 -5.25
N ARG A 117 18.89 -7.14 -6.02
CA ARG A 117 17.87 -6.21 -5.51
C ARG A 117 16.97 -6.86 -4.44
N VAL A 118 16.63 -8.15 -4.60
CA VAL A 118 15.88 -8.91 -3.58
C VAL A 118 16.69 -9.03 -2.30
N GLU A 119 17.97 -9.38 -2.39
CA GLU A 119 18.87 -9.51 -1.24
C GLU A 119 19.05 -8.15 -0.51
N GLU A 120 19.30 -7.07 -1.26
CA GLU A 120 19.35 -5.71 -0.71
C GLU A 120 18.07 -5.36 0.06
N MET A 121 16.92 -5.69 -0.51
CA MET A 121 15.63 -5.40 0.14
C MET A 121 15.43 -6.26 1.40
N LEU A 122 15.81 -7.52 1.39
CA LEU A 122 15.74 -8.39 2.58
C LEU A 122 16.62 -7.85 3.72
N GLN A 123 17.83 -7.41 3.40
CA GLN A 123 18.71 -6.74 4.38
C GLN A 123 18.06 -5.46 4.92
N ALA A 124 17.50 -4.63 4.04
CA ALA A 124 16.87 -3.36 4.41
C ALA A 124 15.68 -3.51 5.35
N VAL A 125 15.00 -4.68 5.35
CA VAL A 125 13.89 -4.98 6.27
C VAL A 125 14.30 -5.93 7.41
N GLY A 126 15.60 -6.28 7.52
CA GLY A 126 16.15 -7.15 8.56
C GLY A 126 15.67 -8.60 8.46
N LEU A 127 15.71 -9.18 7.25
CA LEU A 127 15.35 -10.55 6.92
C LEU A 127 16.45 -11.26 6.11
N ASP A 128 17.67 -10.79 6.16
CA ASP A 128 18.83 -11.25 5.37
C ASP A 128 19.08 -12.76 5.48
N ASP A 129 18.96 -13.35 6.69
CA ASP A 129 19.18 -14.78 6.93
C ASP A 129 17.92 -15.63 6.66
N LEU A 130 16.81 -15.05 6.25
CA LEU A 130 15.51 -15.73 6.13
C LEU A 130 15.06 -15.97 4.69
N GLY A 131 15.86 -15.61 3.70
CA GLY A 131 15.48 -15.65 2.28
C GLY A 131 14.96 -17.01 1.79
N ARG A 132 15.49 -18.11 2.33
CA ARG A 132 15.10 -19.50 1.96
C ARG A 132 14.01 -20.10 2.85
N ARG A 133 13.51 -19.36 3.86
CA ARG A 133 12.43 -19.83 4.72
C ARG A 133 11.09 -19.76 4.01
N LEU A 134 10.21 -20.72 4.34
CA LEU A 134 8.82 -20.68 3.94
C LEU A 134 8.00 -19.79 4.90
N PRO A 135 6.91 -19.16 4.43
CA PRO A 135 6.08 -18.27 5.25
C PRO A 135 5.62 -18.85 6.58
N GLN A 136 5.29 -20.14 6.62
CA GLN A 136 4.84 -20.83 7.83
C GLN A 136 5.95 -21.00 8.91
N GLN A 137 7.19 -20.67 8.59
CA GLN A 137 8.31 -20.69 9.52
C GLN A 137 8.60 -19.30 10.12
N LEU A 138 7.78 -18.28 9.79
CA LEU A 138 7.99 -16.90 10.17
C LEU A 138 6.97 -16.45 11.23
N SER A 139 7.40 -15.50 12.08
CA SER A 139 6.48 -14.76 12.95
C SER A 139 5.62 -13.77 12.16
N GLY A 140 4.50 -13.29 12.74
CA GLY A 140 3.64 -12.29 12.11
C GLY A 140 4.38 -11.01 11.72
N GLY A 141 5.28 -10.52 12.57
CA GLY A 141 6.10 -9.34 12.24
C GLY A 141 7.13 -9.60 11.15
N GLN A 142 7.64 -10.83 11.01
CA GLN A 142 8.50 -11.21 9.89
C GLN A 142 7.70 -11.30 8.59
N LEU A 143 6.50 -11.91 8.62
CA LEU A 143 5.59 -11.96 7.47
C LEU A 143 5.22 -10.55 6.98
N GLN A 144 4.94 -9.63 7.90
CA GLN A 144 4.65 -8.24 7.54
C GLN A 144 5.85 -7.56 6.86
N ARG A 145 7.07 -7.78 7.36
CA ARG A 145 8.28 -7.26 6.72
C ARG A 145 8.53 -7.87 5.34
N VAL A 146 8.17 -9.14 5.11
CA VAL A 146 8.16 -9.75 3.77
C VAL A 146 7.16 -9.03 2.85
N ALA A 147 5.94 -8.76 3.33
CA ALA A 147 4.94 -8.03 2.56
C ALA A 147 5.40 -6.60 2.21
N ILE A 148 6.05 -5.90 3.14
CA ILE A 148 6.63 -4.56 2.90
C ILE A 148 7.77 -4.65 1.87
N ALA A 149 8.69 -5.59 2.02
CA ALA A 149 9.79 -5.79 1.07
C ALA A 149 9.27 -6.07 -0.34
N ARG A 150 8.29 -6.95 -0.48
CA ARG A 150 7.62 -7.25 -1.75
C ARG A 150 6.97 -6.01 -2.35
N ALA A 151 6.29 -5.20 -1.54
CA ALA A 151 5.61 -3.99 -2.02
C ALA A 151 6.60 -2.91 -2.52
N LEU A 152 7.87 -2.94 -2.07
CA LEU A 152 8.87 -1.90 -2.35
C LEU A 152 9.99 -2.33 -3.30
N VAL A 153 10.19 -3.64 -3.54
CA VAL A 153 11.34 -4.16 -4.29
C VAL A 153 11.47 -3.57 -5.70
N HIS A 154 10.34 -3.29 -6.35
CA HIS A 154 10.27 -2.70 -7.70
C HIS A 154 10.32 -1.16 -7.71
N ALA A 155 10.59 -0.53 -6.56
CA ALA A 155 10.67 0.92 -6.38
C ALA A 155 9.41 1.68 -6.87
N PRO A 156 8.22 1.37 -6.31
CA PRO A 156 6.97 2.03 -6.71
C PRO A 156 6.99 3.53 -6.40
N ARG A 157 6.15 4.30 -7.09
CA ARG A 157 5.92 5.72 -6.83
C ARG A 157 4.89 5.97 -5.74
N LEU A 158 3.94 5.03 -5.60
CA LEU A 158 2.86 5.07 -4.62
C LEU A 158 2.87 3.78 -3.82
N LEU A 159 2.91 3.89 -2.50
CA LEU A 159 2.77 2.79 -1.56
C LEU A 159 1.44 2.95 -0.82
N LEU A 160 0.58 1.96 -0.95
CA LEU A 160 -0.70 1.89 -0.26
C LEU A 160 -0.61 0.84 0.85
N ALA A 161 -1.01 1.20 2.06
CA ALA A 161 -0.92 0.30 3.21
C ALA A 161 -2.25 0.27 3.97
N ASP A 162 -2.88 -0.90 4.01
CA ASP A 162 -4.15 -1.13 4.68
C ASP A 162 -3.90 -1.85 6.02
N GLU A 163 -4.04 -1.14 7.13
CA GLU A 163 -3.86 -1.65 8.50
C GLU A 163 -2.59 -2.52 8.67
N PRO A 164 -1.40 -2.09 8.22
CA PRO A 164 -0.22 -2.96 8.12
C PRO A 164 0.29 -3.50 9.45
N THR A 165 -0.25 -3.02 10.57
CA THR A 165 0.16 -3.42 11.92
C THR A 165 -0.99 -3.92 12.79
N GLY A 166 -2.20 -4.03 12.24
CA GLY A 166 -3.41 -4.35 13.00
C GLY A 166 -3.39 -5.72 13.70
N ASN A 167 -2.58 -6.66 13.21
CA ASN A 167 -2.47 -8.02 13.75
C ASN A 167 -1.18 -8.25 14.58
N LEU A 168 -0.47 -7.17 14.96
CA LEU A 168 0.81 -7.25 15.65
C LEU A 168 0.73 -6.67 17.06
N ASP A 169 1.56 -7.18 17.97
CA ASP A 169 1.75 -6.54 19.28
C ASP A 169 2.36 -5.12 19.13
N PRO A 170 2.15 -4.22 20.10
CA PRO A 170 2.57 -2.83 19.99
C PRO A 170 4.06 -2.64 19.71
N GLY A 171 4.94 -3.46 20.30
CA GLY A 171 6.37 -3.35 20.11
C GLY A 171 6.81 -3.78 18.70
N THR A 172 6.21 -4.85 18.18
CA THR A 172 6.45 -5.30 16.81
C THR A 172 5.83 -4.32 15.80
N ALA A 173 4.63 -3.78 16.07
CA ALA A 173 3.97 -2.78 15.25
C ALA A 173 4.85 -1.53 15.07
N ALA A 174 5.44 -1.01 16.14
CA ALA A 174 6.34 0.14 16.07
C ALA A 174 7.53 -0.11 15.13
N ARG A 175 8.22 -1.26 15.29
CA ARG A 175 9.36 -1.65 14.45
C ARG A 175 8.97 -1.83 12.97
N VAL A 176 7.81 -2.43 12.71
CA VAL A 176 7.29 -2.61 11.35
C VAL A 176 6.99 -1.25 10.71
N MET A 177 6.39 -0.33 11.45
CA MET A 177 6.15 1.04 10.97
C MET A 177 7.44 1.81 10.71
N ASP A 178 8.49 1.63 11.55
CA ASP A 178 9.80 2.24 11.31
C ASP A 178 10.39 1.77 9.96
N VAL A 179 10.30 0.48 9.68
CA VAL A 179 10.74 -0.11 8.41
C VAL A 179 9.91 0.44 7.24
N LEU A 180 8.58 0.42 7.35
CA LEU A 180 7.67 0.87 6.30
C LEU A 180 7.94 2.33 5.90
N VAL A 181 7.90 3.23 6.89
CA VAL A 181 8.11 4.68 6.68
C VAL A 181 9.53 4.97 6.22
N GLY A 182 10.52 4.34 6.86
CA GLY A 182 11.93 4.50 6.50
C GLY A 182 12.23 4.08 5.06
N GLN A 183 11.69 2.95 4.62
CA GLN A 183 11.87 2.47 3.24
C GLN A 183 11.08 3.32 2.22
N ALA A 184 9.84 3.72 2.52
CA ALA A 184 9.08 4.62 1.65
C ALA A 184 9.82 5.94 1.41
N ARG A 185 10.32 6.58 2.46
CA ARG A 185 11.12 7.82 2.37
C ARG A 185 12.42 7.63 1.61
N ARG A 186 13.16 6.53 1.87
CA ARG A 186 14.42 6.22 1.16
C ARG A 186 14.22 6.09 -0.35
N HIS A 187 13.09 5.53 -0.78
CA HIS A 187 12.76 5.35 -2.19
C HIS A 187 11.97 6.51 -2.80
N GLY A 188 11.67 7.56 -2.02
CA GLY A 188 10.89 8.70 -2.48
C GLY A 188 9.46 8.33 -2.89
N ALA A 189 8.93 7.21 -2.40
CA ALA A 189 7.56 6.78 -2.64
C ALA A 189 6.60 7.60 -1.78
N ALA A 190 5.48 8.05 -2.37
CA ALA A 190 4.35 8.53 -1.59
C ALA A 190 3.75 7.37 -0.80
N LEU A 191 3.36 7.60 0.46
CA LEU A 191 2.74 6.59 1.31
C LEU A 191 1.33 7.03 1.71
N VAL A 192 0.33 6.21 1.40
CA VAL A 192 -1.02 6.35 1.93
C VAL A 192 -1.28 5.19 2.89
N LEU A 193 -1.46 5.52 4.15
CA LEU A 193 -1.70 4.56 5.23
C LEU A 193 -3.15 4.67 5.70
N VAL A 194 -3.90 3.58 5.64
CA VAL A 194 -5.16 3.45 6.37
C VAL A 194 -4.89 2.78 7.70
N THR A 195 -5.34 3.38 8.80
CA THR A 195 -5.12 2.82 10.12
C THR A 195 -6.13 3.31 11.17
N HIS A 196 -6.36 2.49 12.19
CA HIS A 196 -7.02 2.86 13.44
C HIS A 196 -6.01 3.24 14.55
N SER A 197 -4.71 3.03 14.33
CA SER A 197 -3.67 3.33 15.31
C SER A 197 -3.31 4.81 15.28
N GLU A 198 -3.62 5.54 16.36
CA GLU A 198 -3.20 6.93 16.52
C GLU A 198 -1.67 7.08 16.47
N ALA A 199 -0.94 6.12 17.06
CA ALA A 199 0.52 6.12 17.04
C ALA A 199 1.10 5.95 15.63
N ALA A 200 0.43 5.19 14.75
CA ALA A 200 0.83 5.05 13.36
C ALA A 200 0.46 6.32 12.56
N ALA A 201 -0.74 6.86 12.76
CA ALA A 201 -1.20 8.08 12.11
C ALA A 201 -0.37 9.32 12.49
N ALA A 202 0.08 9.43 13.74
CA ALA A 202 0.93 10.53 14.20
C ALA A 202 2.31 10.62 13.51
N ARG A 203 2.71 9.60 12.74
CA ARG A 203 3.94 9.60 11.95
C ARG A 203 3.79 10.22 10.56
N ALA A 204 2.55 10.45 10.14
CA ALA A 204 2.23 11.01 8.83
C ALA A 204 2.52 12.51 8.78
N ASP A 205 2.87 12.99 7.59
CA ASP A 205 3.01 14.42 7.33
C ASP A 205 1.65 15.12 7.37
N ARG A 206 0.57 14.36 7.05
CA ARG A 206 -0.82 14.82 7.08
C ARG A 206 -1.77 13.68 7.45
N VAL A 207 -2.76 13.98 8.30
CA VAL A 207 -3.82 13.05 8.69
C VAL A 207 -5.14 13.53 8.12
N LEU A 208 -5.86 12.64 7.45
CA LEU A 208 -7.16 12.88 6.85
C LEU A 208 -8.21 12.00 7.54
N HIS A 209 -9.38 12.55 7.78
CA HIS A 209 -10.49 11.83 8.40
C HIS A 209 -11.54 11.46 7.36
N LEU A 210 -11.63 10.17 7.01
CA LEU A 210 -12.68 9.67 6.12
C LEU A 210 -14.00 9.54 6.87
N ARG A 211 -15.05 10.12 6.30
CA ARG A 211 -16.45 10.02 6.73
C ARG A 211 -17.30 9.53 5.55
N GLY A 212 -18.54 9.11 5.81
CA GLY A 212 -19.42 8.64 4.75
C GLY A 212 -19.80 9.71 3.71
N ASP A 213 -19.66 10.99 4.06
CA ASP A 213 -19.98 12.16 3.23
C ASP A 213 -18.76 12.89 2.64
N GLY A 214 -17.55 12.41 2.94
CA GLY A 214 -16.32 12.99 2.40
C GLY A 214 -15.10 12.78 3.28
N ILE A 215 -14.06 13.57 3.00
CA ILE A 215 -12.79 13.57 3.74
C ILE A 215 -12.53 14.97 4.30
N ALA A 216 -12.05 15.03 5.54
CA ALA A 216 -11.75 16.27 6.26
C ALA A 216 -10.31 16.22 6.82
#